data_433523a4b0efbae23d4937cd5e282516
#
_entry.id   433523a4b0efbae23d4937cd5e282516
#
_cell.length_a   1.000
_cell.length_b   1.000
_cell.length_c   1.000
_cell.angle_alpha   90.00
_cell.angle_beta   90.00
_cell.angle_gamma   90.00
#
_symmetry.space_group_name_H-M   'P 1'
#
loop_
_entity.id
_entity.type
_entity.pdbx_description
1 polymer ?
#
loop_
_entity_poly.entity_id
_entity_poly.type
_entity_poly.pdbx_seq_one_letter_code
_entity_poly.pdbx_strand_id
1 'polypeptide(L)'
;MRNRLLQLIVVLCALCLHVGAIAQGAQAAQAAAPKIGFANLNRILAESETAKSLRATLEKEFNPRIDALRKQNESLKAAQAELEKNAPTLSESQLQQRQRDLVAQSTDFERRKRELDEDYGERQREVTAEFNTKVTNVVRRVAVDEHYDMMFQEAVWWNPAIDITDKIIKELDSGRPAKGR
;
A
#
# COMPACT_ATOMS: atom_id res chain seq x y z
N MET A 1 88.99 -21.17 -12.58
CA MET A 1 87.65 -21.73 -12.79
C MET A 1 86.71 -21.49 -11.57
N ARG A 2 87.23 -21.34 -10.39
CA ARG A 2 86.47 -21.18 -9.17
C ARG A 2 85.67 -19.85 -9.02
N ASN A 3 86.14 -18.74 -9.60
CA ASN A 3 85.53 -17.45 -9.55
C ASN A 3 84.33 -17.28 -10.54
N ARG A 4 84.28 -18.02 -11.59
CA ARG A 4 83.17 -17.96 -12.56
C ARG A 4 81.96 -18.74 -12.04
N LEU A 5 82.18 -19.80 -11.22
CA LEU A 5 81.14 -20.57 -10.63
C LEU A 5 80.40 -19.77 -9.50
N LEU A 6 81.15 -18.97 -8.73
CA LEU A 6 80.60 -18.10 -7.70
C LEU A 6 79.75 -16.97 -8.28
N GLN A 7 80.19 -16.40 -9.43
CA GLN A 7 79.41 -15.35 -10.12
C GLN A 7 78.06 -15.85 -10.71
N LEU A 8 78.07 -17.11 -11.22
CA LEU A 8 76.85 -17.71 -11.72
C LEU A 8 75.82 -18.02 -10.58
N ILE A 9 76.29 -18.41 -9.39
CA ILE A 9 75.41 -18.66 -8.23
C ILE A 9 74.80 -17.34 -7.73
N VAL A 10 75.54 -16.25 -7.68
CA VAL A 10 75.04 -14.93 -7.24
C VAL A 10 73.99 -14.37 -8.21
N VAL A 11 74.22 -14.55 -9.53
CA VAL A 11 73.22 -14.11 -10.56
C VAL A 11 71.96 -14.97 -10.51
N LEU A 12 72.04 -16.27 -10.22
CA LEU A 12 70.90 -17.16 -10.12
C LEU A 12 70.06 -16.87 -8.86
N CYS A 13 70.68 -16.52 -7.73
CA CYS A 13 69.97 -16.08 -6.50
C CYS A 13 69.30 -14.73 -6.65
N ALA A 14 69.84 -13.80 -7.44
CA ALA A 14 69.23 -12.50 -7.69
C ALA A 14 67.98 -12.59 -8.58
N LEU A 15 67.89 -13.61 -9.46
CA LEU A 15 66.69 -13.82 -10.28
C LEU A 15 65.49 -14.43 -9.56
N CYS A 16 65.72 -15.19 -8.46
CA CYS A 16 64.64 -15.79 -7.64
C CYS A 16 63.96 -14.82 -6.68
N LEU A 17 64.50 -13.65 -6.45
CA LEU A 17 63.95 -12.63 -5.53
C LEU A 17 62.91 -11.71 -6.20
N HIS A 18 62.69 -11.82 -7.50
CA HIS A 18 61.71 -10.94 -8.23
C HIS A 18 60.39 -11.60 -8.57
N VAL A 19 60.19 -12.89 -8.23
CA VAL A 19 58.90 -13.58 -8.54
C VAL A 19 57.88 -13.47 -7.40
N GLY A 20 58.27 -12.91 -6.21
CA GLY A 20 57.39 -12.77 -5.04
C GLY A 20 56.49 -11.53 -5.02
N ALA A 21 56.56 -10.58 -5.97
CA ALA A 21 55.93 -9.28 -5.86
C ALA A 21 54.64 -9.09 -6.68
N ILE A 22 54.11 -10.13 -7.34
CA ILE A 22 52.90 -10.00 -8.20
C ILE A 22 51.65 -10.65 -7.56
N ALA A 23 51.78 -11.24 -6.38
CA ALA A 23 50.67 -11.92 -5.70
C ALA A 23 49.84 -11.03 -4.72
N GLN A 24 50.05 -9.69 -4.67
CA GLN A 24 49.41 -8.79 -3.73
C GLN A 24 48.44 -7.79 -4.40
N GLY A 25 47.85 -8.10 -5.55
CA GLY A 25 46.99 -7.21 -6.31
C GLY A 25 45.53 -7.63 -6.52
N ALA A 26 45.10 -8.75 -5.96
CA ALA A 26 43.72 -9.18 -6.07
C ALA A 26 43.05 -9.35 -4.68
N GLN A 27 43.10 -8.30 -3.85
CA GLN A 27 42.05 -8.10 -2.87
C GLN A 27 40.82 -7.71 -3.68
N ALA A 28 40.06 -8.73 -4.12
CA ALA A 28 38.71 -8.51 -4.60
C ALA A 28 38.04 -7.65 -3.52
N ALA A 29 37.70 -6.41 -3.89
CA ALA A 29 36.90 -5.56 -3.07
C ALA A 29 35.68 -6.41 -2.69
N GLN A 30 35.62 -6.85 -1.44
CA GLN A 30 34.51 -7.64 -0.93
C GLN A 30 33.32 -6.70 -1.08
N ALA A 31 32.55 -6.85 -2.15
CA ALA A 31 31.36 -6.08 -2.36
C ALA A 31 30.52 -6.27 -1.10
N ALA A 32 30.27 -5.18 -0.38
CA ALA A 32 29.45 -5.21 0.82
C ALA A 32 28.15 -5.93 0.47
N ALA A 33 27.73 -6.86 1.30
CA ALA A 33 26.45 -7.55 1.08
C ALA A 33 25.32 -6.51 0.89
N PRO A 34 24.45 -6.68 -0.11
CA PRO A 34 23.40 -5.70 -0.39
C PRO A 34 22.52 -5.51 0.85
N LYS A 35 22.25 -4.27 1.21
CA LYS A 35 21.33 -3.89 2.29
C LYS A 35 19.90 -4.01 1.79
N ILE A 36 19.18 -5.01 2.32
CA ILE A 36 17.81 -5.33 1.94
C ILE A 36 16.87 -4.91 3.08
N GLY A 37 15.72 -4.32 2.71
CA GLY A 37 14.62 -4.01 3.63
C GLY A 37 13.33 -4.69 3.20
N PHE A 38 12.49 -5.04 4.16
CA PHE A 38 11.14 -5.54 3.96
C PHE A 38 10.14 -4.62 4.64
N ALA A 39 9.07 -4.24 3.92
CA ALA A 39 7.98 -3.40 4.43
C ALA A 39 6.64 -4.03 4.13
N ASN A 40 5.94 -4.54 5.16
CA ASN A 40 4.65 -5.20 5.03
C ASN A 40 3.53 -4.17 4.77
N LEU A 41 3.07 -4.08 3.51
CA LEU A 41 2.04 -3.14 3.11
C LEU A 41 0.72 -3.36 3.85
N ASN A 42 0.34 -4.62 4.13
CA ASN A 42 -0.89 -4.93 4.85
C ASN A 42 -0.84 -4.44 6.30
N ARG A 43 0.31 -4.59 6.97
CA ARG A 43 0.51 -4.01 8.31
C ARG A 43 0.47 -2.48 8.27
N ILE A 44 1.13 -1.85 7.31
CA ILE A 44 1.11 -0.40 7.12
C ILE A 44 -0.33 0.10 6.94
N LEU A 45 -1.13 -0.58 6.11
CA LEU A 45 -2.53 -0.24 5.89
C LEU A 45 -3.41 -0.44 7.13
N ALA A 46 -3.13 -1.46 7.94
CA ALA A 46 -3.91 -1.77 9.14
C ALA A 46 -3.58 -0.85 10.33
N GLU A 47 -2.29 -0.53 10.51
CA GLU A 47 -1.79 0.07 11.74
C GLU A 47 -1.55 1.58 11.64
N SER A 48 -1.23 2.14 10.43
CA SER A 48 -0.89 3.56 10.30
C SER A 48 -2.06 4.49 10.58
N GLU A 49 -1.79 5.61 11.28
CA GLU A 49 -2.77 6.67 11.51
C GLU A 49 -3.19 7.36 10.22
N THR A 50 -2.27 7.43 9.24
CA THR A 50 -2.57 7.92 7.90
C THR A 50 -3.68 7.11 7.22
N ALA A 51 -3.61 5.76 7.27
CA ALA A 51 -4.66 4.89 6.71
C ALA A 51 -5.99 5.03 7.48
N LYS A 52 -5.93 5.11 8.81
CA LYS A 52 -7.11 5.32 9.66
C LYS A 52 -7.79 6.64 9.35
N SER A 53 -7.02 7.72 9.20
CA SER A 53 -7.54 9.05 8.86
C SER A 53 -8.22 9.08 7.50
N LEU A 54 -7.61 8.46 6.48
CA LEU A 54 -8.20 8.36 5.14
C LEU A 54 -9.52 7.58 5.16
N ARG A 55 -9.56 6.49 5.92
CA ARG A 55 -10.78 5.67 6.12
C ARG A 55 -11.87 6.44 6.83
N ALA A 56 -11.53 7.14 7.93
CA ALA A 56 -12.46 7.99 8.66
C ALA A 56 -13.02 9.14 7.79
N THR A 57 -12.22 9.69 6.89
CA THR A 57 -12.67 10.71 5.94
C THR A 57 -13.69 10.13 4.97
N LEU A 58 -13.44 8.94 4.41
CA LEU A 58 -14.39 8.24 3.54
C LEU A 58 -15.71 7.93 4.26
N GLU A 59 -15.65 7.42 5.48
CA GLU A 59 -16.83 7.15 6.32
C GLU A 59 -17.63 8.43 6.59
N LYS A 60 -16.95 9.52 6.95
CA LYS A 60 -17.62 10.81 7.22
C LYS A 60 -18.32 11.37 5.97
N GLU A 61 -17.74 11.17 4.80
CA GLU A 61 -18.30 11.61 3.52
C GLU A 61 -19.56 10.81 3.15
N PHE A 62 -19.55 9.50 3.35
CA PHE A 62 -20.60 8.61 2.84
C PHE A 62 -21.66 8.19 3.86
N ASN A 63 -21.35 8.16 5.17
CA ASN A 63 -22.30 7.75 6.21
C ASN A 63 -23.64 8.51 6.15
N PRO A 64 -23.70 9.84 5.92
CA PRO A 64 -24.98 10.55 5.82
C PRO A 64 -25.86 10.03 4.66
N ARG A 65 -25.25 9.69 3.53
CA ARG A 65 -25.97 9.15 2.37
C ARG A 65 -26.45 7.71 2.60
N ILE A 66 -25.60 6.90 3.24
CA ILE A 66 -25.92 5.52 3.65
C ILE A 66 -27.12 5.55 4.62
N ASP A 67 -27.08 6.43 5.63
CA ASP A 67 -28.16 6.58 6.60
C ASP A 67 -29.46 7.06 5.95
N ALA A 68 -29.38 7.97 4.99
CA ALA A 68 -30.55 8.45 4.23
C ALA A 68 -31.19 7.31 3.43
N LEU A 69 -30.38 6.49 2.74
CA LEU A 69 -30.88 5.32 2.01
C LEU A 69 -31.49 4.26 2.93
N ARG A 70 -30.87 4.03 4.10
CA ARG A 70 -31.44 3.11 5.10
C ARG A 70 -32.83 3.56 5.54
N LYS A 71 -33.02 4.85 5.89
CA LYS A 71 -34.29 5.41 6.26
C LYS A 71 -35.32 5.34 5.12
N GLN A 72 -34.89 5.59 3.87
CA GLN A 72 -35.75 5.47 2.71
C GLN A 72 -36.21 4.03 2.50
N ASN A 73 -35.34 3.05 2.66
CA ASN A 73 -35.68 1.62 2.59
C ASN A 73 -36.69 1.20 3.68
N GLU A 74 -36.50 1.69 4.91
CA GLU A 74 -37.45 1.45 6.03
C GLU A 74 -38.83 2.06 5.71
N SER A 75 -38.86 3.29 5.17
CA SER A 75 -40.09 3.96 4.75
C SER A 75 -40.81 3.20 3.62
N LEU A 76 -40.06 2.70 2.63
CA LEU A 76 -40.61 1.89 1.54
C LEU A 76 -41.24 0.61 2.07
N LYS A 77 -40.57 -0.11 2.96
CA LYS A 77 -41.12 -1.31 3.58
C LYS A 77 -42.39 -1.03 4.38
N ALA A 78 -42.41 0.08 5.13
CA ALA A 78 -43.58 0.51 5.89
C ALA A 78 -44.75 0.85 4.96
N ALA A 79 -44.49 1.60 3.86
CA ALA A 79 -45.50 1.97 2.88
C ALA A 79 -46.07 0.75 2.15
N GLN A 80 -45.24 -0.24 1.86
CA GLN A 80 -45.68 -1.50 1.27
C GLN A 80 -46.59 -2.27 2.22
N ALA A 81 -46.19 -2.45 3.46
CA ALA A 81 -47.00 -3.14 4.49
C ALA A 81 -48.31 -2.42 4.76
N GLU A 82 -48.30 -1.08 4.79
CA GLU A 82 -49.51 -0.27 4.92
C GLU A 82 -50.48 -0.46 3.74
N LEU A 83 -49.92 -0.46 2.52
CA LEU A 83 -50.71 -0.70 1.30
C LEU A 83 -51.38 -2.09 1.33
N GLU A 84 -50.61 -3.12 1.66
CA GLU A 84 -51.13 -4.50 1.78
C GLU A 84 -52.27 -4.60 2.83
N LYS A 85 -52.08 -3.99 3.99
CA LYS A 85 -53.04 -3.98 5.08
C LYS A 85 -54.32 -3.25 4.70
N ASN A 86 -54.22 -2.13 4.03
CA ASN A 86 -55.35 -1.24 3.74
C ASN A 86 -56.01 -1.52 2.36
N ALA A 87 -55.39 -2.32 1.51
CA ALA A 87 -55.89 -2.63 0.18
C ALA A 87 -57.39 -3.01 0.13
N PRO A 88 -57.93 -3.84 1.04
CA PRO A 88 -59.34 -4.23 1.04
C PRO A 88 -60.32 -3.06 1.29
N THR A 89 -59.87 -1.95 1.88
CA THR A 89 -60.67 -0.80 2.29
C THR A 89 -60.53 0.41 1.33
N LEU A 90 -59.58 0.37 0.41
CA LEU A 90 -59.32 1.43 -0.55
C LEU A 90 -60.24 1.32 -1.77
N SER A 91 -60.63 2.48 -2.34
CA SER A 91 -61.21 2.47 -3.67
C SER A 91 -60.17 2.06 -4.70
N GLU A 92 -60.63 1.57 -5.87
CA GLU A 92 -59.75 1.15 -6.95
C GLU A 92 -58.79 2.26 -7.41
N SER A 93 -59.27 3.49 -7.50
CA SER A 93 -58.45 4.67 -7.87
C SER A 93 -57.39 4.98 -6.83
N GLN A 94 -57.73 4.88 -5.54
CA GLN A 94 -56.78 5.08 -4.42
C GLN A 94 -55.74 3.98 -4.39
N LEU A 95 -56.14 2.72 -4.60
CA LEU A 95 -55.22 1.60 -4.65
C LEU A 95 -54.20 1.77 -5.78
N GLN A 96 -54.68 2.06 -6.99
CA GLN A 96 -53.82 2.29 -8.15
C GLN A 96 -52.87 3.47 -7.94
N GLN A 97 -53.34 4.55 -7.32
CA GLN A 97 -52.48 5.71 -7.04
C GLN A 97 -51.36 5.33 -6.05
N ARG A 98 -51.68 4.66 -4.95
CA ARG A 98 -50.68 4.24 -3.95
C ARG A 98 -49.69 3.24 -4.53
N GLN A 99 -50.14 2.35 -5.41
CA GLN A 99 -49.23 1.43 -6.11
C GLN A 99 -48.26 2.19 -7.04
N ARG A 100 -48.73 3.19 -7.81
CA ARG A 100 -47.86 4.03 -8.64
C ARG A 100 -46.82 4.78 -7.79
N ASP A 101 -47.27 5.35 -6.68
CA ASP A 101 -46.39 6.10 -5.78
C ASP A 101 -45.29 5.21 -5.19
N LEU A 102 -45.64 3.98 -4.78
CA LEU A 102 -44.71 3.00 -4.26
C LEU A 102 -43.69 2.57 -5.32
N VAL A 103 -44.13 2.34 -6.56
CA VAL A 103 -43.24 2.00 -7.69
C VAL A 103 -42.27 3.19 -7.98
N ALA A 104 -42.77 4.41 -7.98
CA ALA A 104 -41.95 5.61 -8.19
C ALA A 104 -40.88 5.77 -7.10
N GLN A 105 -41.27 5.60 -5.82
CA GLN A 105 -40.36 5.66 -4.68
C GLN A 105 -39.32 4.54 -4.71
N SER A 106 -39.72 3.31 -5.09
CA SER A 106 -38.80 2.18 -5.24
C SER A 106 -37.80 2.42 -6.37
N THR A 107 -38.25 2.95 -7.48
CA THR A 107 -37.37 3.30 -8.61
C THR A 107 -36.34 4.38 -8.23
N ASP A 108 -36.78 5.42 -7.50
CA ASP A 108 -35.88 6.46 -6.99
C ASP A 108 -34.86 5.90 -5.98
N PHE A 109 -35.30 5.02 -5.08
CA PHE A 109 -34.39 4.33 -4.15
C PHE A 109 -33.32 3.52 -4.86
N GLU A 110 -33.70 2.71 -5.84
CA GLU A 110 -32.73 1.90 -6.61
C GLU A 110 -31.76 2.76 -7.42
N ARG A 111 -32.24 3.90 -7.96
CA ARG A 111 -31.36 4.87 -8.62
C ARG A 111 -30.33 5.45 -7.65
N ARG A 112 -30.78 5.99 -6.51
CA ARG A 112 -29.89 6.59 -5.48
C ARG A 112 -28.91 5.57 -4.90
N LYS A 113 -29.35 4.32 -4.76
CA LYS A 113 -28.47 3.26 -4.29
C LYS A 113 -27.33 3.00 -5.28
N ARG A 114 -27.64 2.90 -6.58
CA ARG A 114 -26.60 2.74 -7.60
C ARG A 114 -25.63 3.92 -7.63
N GLU A 115 -26.15 5.15 -7.59
CA GLU A 115 -25.33 6.36 -7.54
C GLU A 115 -24.39 6.36 -6.32
N LEU A 116 -24.88 5.93 -5.15
CA LEU A 116 -24.05 5.80 -3.96
C LEU A 116 -22.98 4.73 -4.12
N ASP A 117 -23.32 3.55 -4.64
CA ASP A 117 -22.40 2.44 -4.82
C ASP A 117 -21.27 2.81 -5.82
N GLU A 118 -21.62 3.53 -6.90
CA GLU A 118 -20.68 4.02 -7.90
C GLU A 118 -19.72 5.07 -7.31
N ASP A 119 -20.26 6.11 -6.67
CA ASP A 119 -19.48 7.19 -6.04
C ASP A 119 -18.56 6.66 -4.95
N TYR A 120 -19.08 5.75 -4.10
CA TYR A 120 -18.28 5.12 -3.03
C TYR A 120 -17.13 4.30 -3.60
N GLY A 121 -17.42 3.49 -4.64
CA GLY A 121 -16.41 2.68 -5.30
C GLY A 121 -15.33 3.51 -5.98
N GLU A 122 -15.69 4.65 -6.60
CA GLU A 122 -14.73 5.57 -7.18
C GLU A 122 -13.87 6.23 -6.10
N ARG A 123 -14.50 6.76 -5.06
CA ARG A 123 -13.79 7.43 -3.97
C ARG A 123 -12.86 6.48 -3.21
N GLN A 124 -13.28 5.23 -3.03
CA GLN A 124 -12.44 4.20 -2.42
C GLN A 124 -11.18 3.92 -3.26
N ARG A 125 -11.30 3.87 -4.59
CA ARG A 125 -10.13 3.71 -5.49
C ARG A 125 -9.18 4.89 -5.38
N GLU A 126 -9.69 6.13 -5.35
CA GLU A 126 -8.89 7.34 -5.18
C GLU A 126 -8.12 7.34 -3.85
N VAL A 127 -8.81 7.05 -2.74
CA VAL A 127 -8.20 6.97 -1.40
C VAL A 127 -7.12 5.90 -1.34
N THR A 128 -7.37 4.75 -1.98
CA THR A 128 -6.37 3.67 -2.05
C THR A 128 -5.15 4.10 -2.87
N ALA A 129 -5.35 4.76 -4.00
CA ALA A 129 -4.26 5.26 -4.84
C ALA A 129 -3.45 6.35 -4.12
N GLU A 130 -4.12 7.26 -3.41
CA GLU A 130 -3.47 8.29 -2.58
C GLU A 130 -2.61 7.64 -1.48
N PHE A 131 -3.16 6.66 -0.77
CA PHE A 131 -2.42 5.93 0.27
C PHE A 131 -1.18 5.22 -0.30
N ASN A 132 -1.34 4.46 -1.39
CA ASN A 132 -0.23 3.76 -2.04
C ASN A 132 0.86 4.73 -2.50
N THR A 133 0.49 5.89 -3.01
CA THR A 133 1.43 6.95 -3.40
C THR A 133 2.19 7.47 -2.19
N LYS A 134 1.52 7.74 -1.07
CA LYS A 134 2.16 8.18 0.18
C LYS A 134 3.14 7.13 0.70
N VAL A 135 2.73 5.87 0.78
CA VAL A 135 3.59 4.76 1.22
C VAL A 135 4.82 4.61 0.32
N THR A 136 4.62 4.59 -1.01
CA THR A 136 5.72 4.47 -1.97
C THR A 136 6.74 5.60 -1.82
N ASN A 137 6.27 6.84 -1.62
CA ASN A 137 7.15 7.98 -1.43
C ASN A 137 7.95 7.88 -0.11
N VAL A 138 7.33 7.40 0.97
CA VAL A 138 8.01 7.17 2.24
C VAL A 138 9.04 6.05 2.12
N VAL A 139 8.65 4.90 1.54
CA VAL A 139 9.56 3.77 1.32
C VAL A 139 10.77 4.19 0.49
N ARG A 140 10.56 4.92 -0.60
CA ARG A 140 11.65 5.43 -1.44
C ARG A 140 12.57 6.38 -0.70
N ARG A 141 12.02 7.31 0.10
CA ARG A 141 12.80 8.22 0.93
C ARG A 141 13.67 7.46 1.92
N VAL A 142 13.08 6.54 2.69
CA VAL A 142 13.82 5.72 3.66
C VAL A 142 14.90 4.89 2.97
N ALA A 143 14.60 4.33 1.80
CA ALA A 143 15.57 3.54 1.03
C ALA A 143 16.81 4.39 0.64
N VAL A 144 16.59 5.61 0.16
CA VAL A 144 17.67 6.53 -0.22
C VAL A 144 18.44 7.05 1.00
N ASP A 145 17.73 7.52 2.03
CA ASP A 145 18.34 8.14 3.21
C ASP A 145 19.19 7.15 4.02
N GLU A 146 18.80 5.87 4.02
CA GLU A 146 19.48 4.80 4.75
C GLU A 146 20.31 3.86 3.88
N HIS A 147 20.47 4.17 2.60
CA HIS A 147 21.28 3.39 1.64
C HIS A 147 20.86 1.93 1.53
N TYR A 148 19.54 1.66 1.40
CA TYR A 148 19.07 0.35 1.01
C TYR A 148 19.27 0.13 -0.48
N ASP A 149 19.80 -1.03 -0.85
CA ASP A 149 19.97 -1.45 -2.23
C ASP A 149 18.66 -2.00 -2.82
N MET A 150 17.82 -2.61 -1.96
CA MET A 150 16.56 -3.21 -2.39
C MET A 150 15.51 -3.19 -1.26
N MET A 151 14.24 -2.97 -1.66
CA MET A 151 13.08 -2.99 -0.77
C MET A 151 12.01 -3.93 -1.31
N PHE A 152 11.51 -4.83 -0.45
CA PHE A 152 10.42 -5.74 -0.75
C PHE A 152 9.16 -5.36 0.01
N GLN A 153 7.99 -5.55 -0.61
CA GLN A 153 6.68 -5.36 0.02
C GLN A 153 5.95 -6.69 0.24
N GLU A 154 6.28 -7.70 -0.54
CA GLU A 154 5.70 -9.03 -0.46
C GLU A 154 6.79 -10.08 -0.41
N ALA A 155 6.67 -11.03 0.51
CA ALA A 155 7.55 -12.19 0.62
C ALA A 155 6.79 -13.33 1.31
N VAL A 156 7.08 -14.56 0.89
CA VAL A 156 6.54 -15.78 1.55
C VAL A 156 7.13 -15.93 2.95
N TRP A 157 8.39 -15.56 3.10
CA TRP A 157 9.12 -15.56 4.36
C TRP A 157 10.23 -14.49 4.33
N TRP A 158 10.49 -13.87 5.48
CA TRP A 158 11.60 -12.93 5.67
C TRP A 158 12.19 -13.07 7.07
N ASN A 159 13.46 -12.70 7.20
CA ASN A 159 14.10 -12.59 8.50
C ASN A 159 13.60 -11.30 9.18
N PRO A 160 13.14 -11.34 10.45
CA PRO A 160 12.71 -10.15 11.19
C PRO A 160 13.77 -9.03 11.22
N ALA A 161 15.04 -9.36 11.09
CA ALA A 161 16.13 -8.38 11.09
C ALA A 161 16.08 -7.41 9.89
N ILE A 162 15.41 -7.77 8.79
CA ILE A 162 15.24 -6.89 7.62
C ILE A 162 13.89 -6.19 7.61
N ASP A 163 12.99 -6.47 8.56
CA ASP A 163 11.66 -5.86 8.64
C ASP A 163 11.78 -4.41 9.17
N ILE A 164 11.42 -3.48 8.32
CA ILE A 164 11.40 -2.04 8.64
C ILE A 164 9.99 -1.47 8.63
N THR A 165 8.96 -2.31 8.70
CA THR A 165 7.56 -1.91 8.64
C THR A 165 7.22 -0.83 9.67
N ASP A 166 7.63 -1.01 10.93
CA ASP A 166 7.38 -0.03 12.00
C ASP A 166 8.02 1.33 11.72
N LYS A 167 9.20 1.32 11.10
CA LYS A 167 9.87 2.55 10.68
C LYS A 167 9.06 3.25 9.58
N ILE A 168 8.58 2.50 8.58
CA ILE A 168 7.76 3.06 7.50
C ILE A 168 6.46 3.65 8.06
N ILE A 169 5.79 2.95 8.99
CA ILE A 169 4.59 3.47 9.67
C ILE A 169 4.90 4.79 10.37
N LYS A 170 5.95 4.83 11.17
CA LYS A 170 6.36 6.05 11.90
C LYS A 170 6.67 7.22 10.97
N GLU A 171 7.40 6.96 9.89
CA GLU A 171 7.73 8.00 8.90
C GLU A 171 6.49 8.47 8.11
N LEU A 172 5.57 7.56 7.79
CA LEU A 172 4.30 7.86 7.13
C LEU A 172 3.43 8.77 8.01
N ASP A 173 3.29 8.43 9.29
CA ASP A 173 2.45 9.15 10.25
C ASP A 173 3.09 10.48 10.70
N SER A 174 4.41 10.65 10.56
CA SER A 174 5.10 11.92 10.84
C SER A 174 4.73 13.05 9.87
N GLY A 175 4.10 12.72 8.74
CA GLY A 175 3.70 13.69 7.72
C GLY A 175 4.86 14.41 7.03
N ARG A 176 6.12 13.96 7.17
CA ARG A 176 7.26 14.61 6.53
C ARG A 176 7.14 14.54 5.01
N PRO A 177 7.15 15.70 4.32
CA PRO A 177 7.14 15.70 2.87
C PRO A 177 8.39 15.00 2.32
N ALA A 178 8.25 14.29 1.19
CA ALA A 178 9.41 13.82 0.45
C ALA A 178 10.31 15.03 0.13
N LYS A 179 11.60 15.00 0.51
CA LYS A 179 12.55 16.00 0.03
C LYS A 179 12.57 15.89 -1.50
N GLY A 180 11.95 16.86 -2.17
CA GLY A 180 12.05 16.99 -3.60
C GLY A 180 13.53 17.08 -4.02
N ARG A 181 13.90 16.30 -5.02
CA ARG A 181 15.12 16.55 -5.78
C ARG A 181 14.91 17.75 -6.66
#